data_23d2d5225dc192db96711c6abd7b1a17
#
_entry.id   23d2d5225dc192db96711c6abd7b1a17
#
_cell.length_a   1.000
_cell.length_b   1.000
_cell.length_c   1.000
_cell.angle_alpha   90.00
_cell.angle_beta   90.00
_cell.angle_gamma   90.00
#
_symmetry.space_group_name_H-M   'P 1'
#
loop_
_entity.id
_entity.type
_entity.pdbx_description
1 polymer ?
#
loop_
_entity_poly.entity_id
_entity_poly.type
_entity_poly.pdbx_seq_one_letter_code
_entity_poly.pdbx_strand_id
1 'polypeptide(L)'
;MTPLTRTPHDPPALVLVAHGSRDPRARVAVDALMERVRRLRPALPVRLGHIELNEPLLSDTLARLKPAGTATGAEARTAAVLVPLLFSPGHHVKHDVPEAAASAPVPARVAAPLGPHPLLVDALCARLGEAGWRTPSDEATRRVSAVVLAAAGSHDPDSAAGTRRTARLLAERVGVPVVPAYASATAPTVEAAVRALAGRGRHRVAVASCFTAPGRFATECAEAAPWIAAAPLGDHPALARLVLHRYDQALGHDQALGRDDALLPGQPLAVRASRTLTPSA
;
A
#
# COMPACT_ATOMS: atom_id res chain seq x y z
N MET A 1 -0.67 45.77 -21.44
CA MET A 1 -0.39 44.31 -21.38
C MET A 1 -1.01 43.76 -20.13
N THR A 2 -2.19 43.17 -20.24
CA THR A 2 -2.91 42.57 -19.11
C THR A 2 -2.30 41.21 -18.84
N PRO A 3 -1.91 40.88 -17.59
CA PRO A 3 -1.41 39.55 -17.29
C PRO A 3 -2.54 38.54 -17.48
N LEU A 4 -2.30 37.53 -18.31
CA LEU A 4 -3.16 36.37 -18.46
C LEU A 4 -3.24 35.66 -17.11
N THR A 5 -4.35 35.86 -16.41
CA THR A 5 -4.72 35.06 -15.22
C THR A 5 -4.97 33.62 -15.69
N ARG A 6 -4.02 32.74 -15.40
CA ARG A 6 -4.17 31.29 -15.55
C ARG A 6 -5.34 30.89 -14.66
N THR A 7 -6.42 30.44 -15.23
CA THR A 7 -7.46 29.71 -14.51
C THR A 7 -6.83 28.49 -13.86
N PRO A 8 -7.05 28.24 -12.54
CA PRO A 8 -6.62 27.00 -11.91
C PRO A 8 -7.36 25.87 -12.64
N HIS A 9 -6.61 25.04 -13.38
CA HIS A 9 -7.21 23.84 -13.95
C HIS A 9 -7.42 22.83 -12.82
N ASP A 10 -8.65 22.34 -12.70
CA ASP A 10 -8.95 21.25 -11.77
C ASP A 10 -7.98 20.08 -12.00
N PRO A 11 -7.43 19.49 -10.94
CA PRO A 11 -6.53 18.34 -11.06
C PRO A 11 -7.29 17.14 -11.67
N PRO A 12 -6.60 16.24 -12.41
CA PRO A 12 -7.19 14.99 -12.86
C PRO A 12 -7.84 14.23 -11.72
N ALA A 13 -8.99 13.61 -11.95
CA ALA A 13 -9.66 12.82 -10.92
C ALA A 13 -8.79 11.62 -10.50
N LEU A 14 -8.65 11.38 -9.20
CA LEU A 14 -8.12 10.14 -8.65
C LEU A 14 -9.25 9.10 -8.62
N VAL A 15 -9.09 7.99 -9.34
CA VAL A 15 -10.00 6.85 -9.29
C VAL A 15 -9.33 5.71 -8.53
N LEU A 16 -9.79 5.44 -7.32
CA LEU A 16 -9.40 4.23 -6.58
C LEU A 16 -10.02 3.03 -7.27
N VAL A 17 -9.21 2.03 -7.61
CA VAL A 17 -9.68 0.81 -8.25
C VAL A 17 -9.56 -0.35 -7.26
N ALA A 18 -10.69 -0.76 -6.68
CA ALA A 18 -10.77 -1.90 -5.78
C ALA A 18 -11.16 -3.17 -6.56
N HIS A 19 -10.71 -4.34 -6.09
CA HIS A 19 -11.12 -5.60 -6.69
C HIS A 19 -12.63 -5.81 -6.58
N GLY A 20 -13.18 -5.55 -5.41
CA GLY A 20 -14.51 -5.92 -4.98
C GLY A 20 -14.49 -7.09 -4.00
N SER A 21 -15.54 -7.26 -3.22
CA SER A 21 -15.67 -8.30 -2.20
C SER A 21 -17.13 -8.57 -1.85
N ARG A 22 -17.46 -9.81 -1.55
CA ARG A 22 -18.77 -10.18 -0.97
C ARG A 22 -18.86 -9.88 0.54
N ASP A 23 -17.72 -9.62 1.19
CA ASP A 23 -17.70 -9.23 2.61
C ASP A 23 -18.11 -7.75 2.73
N PRO A 24 -19.21 -7.43 3.44
CA PRO A 24 -19.68 -6.04 3.56
C PRO A 24 -18.66 -5.14 4.28
N ARG A 25 -17.81 -5.70 5.14
CA ARG A 25 -16.74 -4.96 5.85
C ARG A 25 -15.68 -4.43 4.87
N ALA A 26 -15.51 -5.08 3.71
CA ALA A 26 -14.57 -4.62 2.70
C ALA A 26 -14.94 -3.25 2.16
N ARG A 27 -16.23 -3.05 1.86
CA ARG A 27 -16.73 -1.74 1.39
C ARG A 27 -16.47 -0.66 2.42
N VAL A 28 -16.80 -0.90 3.68
CA VAL A 28 -16.58 0.05 4.77
C VAL A 28 -15.10 0.45 4.85
N ALA A 29 -14.18 -0.51 4.74
CA ALA A 29 -12.74 -0.25 4.80
C ALA A 29 -12.25 0.57 3.59
N VAL A 30 -12.73 0.29 2.38
CA VAL A 30 -12.37 1.03 1.16
C VAL A 30 -12.97 2.45 1.19
N ASP A 31 -14.21 2.61 1.64
CA ASP A 31 -14.85 3.92 1.80
C ASP A 31 -14.09 4.77 2.84
N ALA A 32 -13.67 4.18 3.96
CA ALA A 32 -12.87 4.86 4.96
C ALA A 32 -11.48 5.30 4.43
N LEU A 33 -10.84 4.45 3.59
CA LEU A 33 -9.60 4.83 2.90
C LEU A 33 -9.83 6.00 1.95
N MET A 34 -10.88 5.95 1.14
CA MET A 34 -11.26 7.03 0.23
C MET A 34 -11.46 8.36 0.98
N GLU A 35 -12.21 8.34 2.09
CA GLU A 35 -12.42 9.53 2.92
C GLU A 35 -11.13 10.06 3.53
N ARG A 36 -10.21 9.18 3.91
CA ARG A 36 -8.89 9.59 4.37
C ARG A 36 -8.07 10.26 3.27
N VAL A 37 -8.10 9.72 2.05
CA VAL A 37 -7.45 10.34 0.88
C VAL A 37 -8.04 11.73 0.61
N ARG A 38 -9.37 11.89 0.65
CA ARG A 38 -10.05 13.19 0.50
C ARG A 38 -9.62 14.20 1.56
N ARG A 39 -9.51 13.77 2.82
CA ARG A 39 -9.03 14.66 3.90
C ARG A 39 -7.58 15.10 3.70
N LEU A 40 -6.70 14.24 3.17
CA LEU A 40 -5.31 14.59 2.90
C LEU A 40 -5.17 15.55 1.72
N ARG A 41 -6.10 15.52 0.75
CA ARG A 41 -6.08 16.39 -0.43
C ARG A 41 -7.50 16.83 -0.80
N PRO A 42 -8.08 17.82 -0.10
CA PRO A 42 -9.48 18.20 -0.26
C PRO A 42 -9.87 18.72 -1.65
N ALA A 43 -8.93 19.34 -2.37
CA ALA A 43 -9.18 19.84 -3.73
C ALA A 43 -9.11 18.74 -4.82
N LEU A 44 -8.70 17.51 -4.47
CA LEU A 44 -8.61 16.42 -5.42
C LEU A 44 -9.95 15.71 -5.57
N PRO A 45 -10.53 15.63 -6.79
CA PRO A 45 -11.71 14.81 -7.01
C PRO A 45 -11.36 13.32 -6.86
N VAL A 46 -11.89 12.65 -5.83
CA VAL A 46 -11.64 11.22 -5.58
C VAL A 46 -12.91 10.42 -5.85
N ARG A 47 -12.78 9.37 -6.64
CA ARG A 47 -13.83 8.43 -7.02
C ARG A 47 -13.41 7.00 -6.69
N LEU A 48 -14.38 6.08 -6.66
CA LEU A 48 -14.16 4.66 -6.45
C LEU A 48 -14.79 3.89 -7.62
N GLY A 49 -14.09 2.88 -8.12
CA GLY A 49 -14.63 1.90 -9.04
C GLY A 49 -14.14 0.50 -8.65
N HIS A 50 -14.98 -0.50 -8.85
CA HIS A 50 -14.66 -1.90 -8.59
C HIS A 50 -14.41 -2.64 -9.90
N ILE A 51 -13.48 -3.57 -9.88
CA ILE A 51 -13.23 -4.46 -11.03
C ILE A 51 -14.43 -5.39 -11.19
N GLU A 52 -14.93 -5.92 -10.08
CA GLU A 52 -16.05 -6.85 -10.04
C GLU A 52 -16.79 -6.80 -8.69
N LEU A 53 -17.87 -7.57 -8.55
CA LEU A 53 -18.60 -7.88 -7.30
C LEU A 53 -19.36 -6.73 -6.64
N ASN A 54 -18.93 -5.50 -6.80
CA ASN A 54 -19.54 -4.34 -6.12
C ASN A 54 -19.79 -3.18 -7.09
N GLU A 55 -20.83 -2.42 -6.79
CA GLU A 55 -21.12 -1.15 -7.46
C GLU A 55 -20.46 0.04 -6.72
N PRO A 56 -20.06 1.10 -7.44
CA PRO A 56 -20.08 1.18 -8.91
C PRO A 56 -18.95 0.35 -9.55
N LEU A 57 -19.21 -0.22 -10.72
CA LEU A 57 -18.15 -0.83 -11.51
C LEU A 57 -17.17 0.24 -12.01
N LEU A 58 -15.94 -0.17 -12.33
CA LEU A 58 -14.92 0.75 -12.83
C LEU A 58 -15.36 1.42 -14.13
N SER A 59 -15.96 0.67 -15.07
CA SER A 59 -16.55 1.20 -16.30
C SER A 59 -17.59 2.30 -16.06
N ASP A 60 -18.50 2.09 -15.10
CA ASP A 60 -19.54 3.08 -14.76
C ASP A 60 -18.97 4.34 -14.10
N THR A 61 -17.92 4.15 -13.29
CA THR A 61 -17.22 5.28 -12.68
C THR A 61 -16.53 6.12 -13.74
N LEU A 62 -15.86 5.48 -14.71
CA LEU A 62 -15.18 6.17 -15.80
C LEU A 62 -16.16 6.85 -16.75
N ALA A 63 -17.31 6.23 -17.05
CA ALA A 63 -18.36 6.81 -17.90
C ALA A 63 -18.96 8.11 -17.36
N ARG A 64 -18.92 8.30 -16.02
CA ARG A 64 -19.41 9.51 -15.34
C ARG A 64 -18.38 10.63 -15.23
N LEU A 65 -17.14 10.41 -15.66
CA LEU A 65 -16.11 11.45 -15.67
C LEU A 65 -16.37 12.43 -16.82
N LYS A 66 -16.17 13.70 -16.53
CA LYS A 66 -16.26 14.75 -17.55
C LYS A 66 -14.87 15.00 -18.15
N PRO A 67 -14.78 15.28 -19.46
CA PRO A 67 -13.53 15.69 -20.07
C PRO A 67 -12.94 16.93 -19.36
N ALA A 68 -11.62 16.93 -19.15
CA ALA A 68 -10.90 18.08 -18.61
C ALA A 68 -10.69 19.13 -19.72
N GLY A 69 -11.70 19.97 -19.99
CA GLY A 69 -11.65 21.03 -21.01
C GLY A 69 -12.00 20.57 -22.43
N THR A 70 -11.94 21.49 -23.38
CA THR A 70 -12.34 21.31 -24.79
C THR A 70 -11.20 20.85 -25.71
N ALA A 71 -10.04 20.51 -25.19
CA ALA A 71 -8.91 20.05 -25.99
C ALA A 71 -9.17 18.65 -26.57
N THR A 72 -9.08 18.53 -27.89
CA THR A 72 -9.25 17.27 -28.64
C THR A 72 -7.91 16.87 -29.28
N GLY A 73 -7.68 15.56 -29.44
CA GLY A 73 -6.48 15.04 -30.10
C GLY A 73 -5.27 14.86 -29.17
N ALA A 74 -4.06 14.97 -29.73
CA ALA A 74 -2.79 14.71 -29.02
C ALA A 74 -2.51 15.65 -27.81
N GLU A 75 -3.26 16.74 -27.70
CA GLU A 75 -3.19 17.69 -26.58
C GLU A 75 -4.22 17.39 -25.47
N ALA A 76 -5.00 16.32 -25.59
CA ALA A 76 -5.99 15.94 -24.59
C ALA A 76 -5.29 15.64 -23.25
N ARG A 77 -5.56 16.47 -22.25
CA ARG A 77 -4.96 16.34 -20.91
C ARG A 77 -5.54 15.14 -20.20
N THR A 78 -4.71 14.44 -19.41
CA THR A 78 -5.16 13.40 -18.51
C THR A 78 -6.31 13.92 -17.66
N ALA A 79 -7.47 13.27 -17.74
CA ALA A 79 -8.66 13.61 -16.97
C ALA A 79 -8.80 12.76 -15.70
N ALA A 80 -8.18 11.57 -15.69
CA ALA A 80 -8.19 10.67 -14.55
C ALA A 80 -6.89 9.91 -14.39
N VAL A 81 -6.56 9.56 -13.13
CA VAL A 81 -5.51 8.58 -12.79
C VAL A 81 -6.14 7.45 -12.00
N LEU A 82 -6.06 6.24 -12.52
CA LEU A 82 -6.54 5.02 -11.90
C LEU A 82 -5.45 4.49 -10.98
N VAL A 83 -5.72 4.41 -9.69
CA VAL A 83 -4.79 3.85 -8.70
C VAL A 83 -5.33 2.51 -8.20
N PRO A 84 -4.76 1.38 -8.68
CA PRO A 84 -5.16 0.06 -8.21
C PRO A 84 -4.88 -0.12 -6.72
N LEU A 85 -5.87 -0.48 -5.92
CA LEU A 85 -5.71 -0.87 -4.52
C LEU A 85 -5.20 -2.32 -4.43
N LEU A 86 -4.22 -2.64 -5.26
CA LEU A 86 -3.57 -3.94 -5.40
C LEU A 86 -2.06 -3.79 -5.13
N PHE A 87 -1.45 -4.78 -4.48
CA PHE A 87 -0.08 -4.65 -3.94
C PHE A 87 1.02 -5.21 -4.86
N SER A 88 0.64 -5.91 -5.90
CA SER A 88 1.59 -6.48 -6.86
C SER A 88 0.99 -6.53 -8.25
N PRO A 89 1.82 -6.52 -9.30
CA PRO A 89 1.34 -6.73 -10.66
C PRO A 89 0.77 -8.15 -10.79
N GLY A 90 -0.43 -8.25 -11.28
CA GLY A 90 -1.16 -9.48 -11.56
C GLY A 90 -2.09 -9.23 -12.74
N HIS A 91 -2.97 -10.19 -13.07
CA HIS A 91 -3.85 -10.10 -14.24
C HIS A 91 -4.64 -8.79 -14.26
N HIS A 92 -5.31 -8.44 -13.17
CA HIS A 92 -6.11 -7.21 -13.09
C HIS A 92 -5.29 -5.94 -13.34
N VAL A 93 -4.07 -5.86 -12.79
CA VAL A 93 -3.20 -4.67 -12.97
C VAL A 93 -2.64 -4.60 -14.39
N LYS A 94 -2.36 -5.74 -15.02
CA LYS A 94 -1.73 -5.80 -16.35
C LYS A 94 -2.75 -5.76 -17.50
N HIS A 95 -4.00 -6.17 -17.26
CA HIS A 95 -5.01 -6.33 -18.31
C HIS A 95 -6.28 -5.53 -18.00
N ASP A 96 -7.04 -5.86 -16.98
CA ASP A 96 -8.38 -5.32 -16.77
C ASP A 96 -8.40 -3.81 -16.51
N VAL A 97 -7.47 -3.30 -15.68
CA VAL A 97 -7.41 -1.86 -15.38
C VAL A 97 -6.89 -1.05 -16.57
N PRO A 98 -5.83 -1.47 -17.31
CA PRO A 98 -5.43 -0.82 -18.57
C PRO A 98 -6.50 -0.85 -19.64
N GLU A 99 -7.23 -1.97 -19.81
CA GLU A 99 -8.32 -2.08 -20.77
C GLU A 99 -9.47 -1.13 -20.43
N ALA A 100 -9.86 -1.06 -19.15
CA ALA A 100 -10.86 -0.11 -18.68
C ALA A 100 -10.41 1.35 -18.91
N ALA A 101 -9.13 1.67 -18.70
CA ALA A 101 -8.57 2.99 -18.96
C ALA A 101 -8.57 3.33 -20.45
N ALA A 102 -8.23 2.37 -21.31
CA ALA A 102 -8.23 2.54 -22.77
C ALA A 102 -9.65 2.72 -23.35
N SER A 103 -10.65 2.08 -22.74
CA SER A 103 -12.06 2.16 -23.13
C SER A 103 -12.79 3.36 -22.49
N ALA A 104 -12.12 4.14 -21.64
CA ALA A 104 -12.75 5.27 -20.96
C ALA A 104 -13.09 6.41 -21.96
N PRO A 105 -14.22 7.12 -21.77
CA PRO A 105 -14.60 8.25 -22.61
C PRO A 105 -13.70 9.48 -22.43
N VAL A 106 -12.77 9.43 -21.46
CA VAL A 106 -11.83 10.50 -21.12
C VAL A 106 -10.40 9.96 -21.06
N PRO A 107 -9.37 10.77 -21.38
CA PRO A 107 -7.98 10.34 -21.24
C PRO A 107 -7.65 9.93 -19.80
N ALA A 108 -7.30 8.67 -19.59
CA ALA A 108 -6.98 8.11 -18.27
C ALA A 108 -5.57 7.50 -18.26
N ARG A 109 -4.88 7.63 -17.13
CA ARG A 109 -3.60 6.95 -16.87
C ARG A 109 -3.78 5.91 -15.78
N VAL A 110 -3.02 4.82 -15.86
CA VAL A 110 -2.97 3.80 -14.81
C VAL A 110 -1.69 3.99 -14.01
N ALA A 111 -1.84 4.15 -12.70
CA ALA A 111 -0.71 4.21 -11.78
C ALA A 111 -0.15 2.80 -11.51
N ALA A 112 1.11 2.75 -11.05
CA ALA A 112 1.71 1.51 -10.58
C ALA A 112 0.92 0.93 -9.38
N PRO A 113 0.99 -0.40 -9.14
CA PRO A 113 0.41 -1.02 -7.95
C PRO A 113 1.05 -0.46 -6.67
N LEU A 114 0.37 -0.64 -5.53
CA LEU A 114 0.79 -0.05 -4.26
C LEU A 114 2.11 -0.60 -3.71
N GLY A 115 2.48 -1.83 -4.04
CA GLY A 115 3.74 -2.43 -3.61
C GLY A 115 4.70 -2.78 -4.75
N PRO A 116 5.97 -3.06 -4.41
CA PRO A 116 6.62 -2.79 -3.12
C PRO A 116 6.90 -1.29 -2.90
N HIS A 117 6.76 -0.82 -1.66
CA HIS A 117 7.01 0.59 -1.30
C HIS A 117 7.25 0.76 0.21
N PRO A 118 8.11 1.70 0.70
CA PRO A 118 8.32 1.95 2.12
C PRO A 118 7.03 2.25 2.90
N LEU A 119 6.13 3.08 2.38
CA LEU A 119 4.84 3.39 3.01
C LEU A 119 3.94 2.15 3.19
N LEU A 120 4.04 1.15 2.30
CA LEU A 120 3.37 -0.13 2.49
C LEU A 120 3.95 -0.87 3.70
N VAL A 121 5.27 -0.87 3.84
CA VAL A 121 5.97 -1.48 4.98
C VAL A 121 5.60 -0.78 6.28
N ASP A 122 5.51 0.55 6.29
CA ASP A 122 5.06 1.32 7.45
C ASP A 122 3.64 0.92 7.88
N ALA A 123 2.71 0.76 6.94
CA ALA A 123 1.36 0.30 7.23
C ALA A 123 1.34 -1.14 7.79
N LEU A 124 2.11 -2.05 7.21
CA LEU A 124 2.24 -3.43 7.68
C LEU A 124 2.82 -3.50 9.11
N CYS A 125 3.89 -2.73 9.38
CA CYS A 125 4.48 -2.65 10.72
C CYS A 125 3.50 -2.09 11.74
N ALA A 126 2.75 -1.04 11.40
CA ALA A 126 1.76 -0.46 12.29
C ALA A 126 0.65 -1.47 12.62
N ARG A 127 0.10 -2.17 11.62
CA ARG A 127 -0.91 -3.22 11.84
C ARG A 127 -0.40 -4.39 12.67
N LEU A 128 0.86 -4.80 12.48
CA LEU A 128 1.51 -5.77 13.36
C LEU A 128 1.62 -5.24 14.79
N GLY A 129 2.02 -3.98 14.97
CA GLY A 129 2.13 -3.33 16.28
C GLY A 129 0.78 -3.22 17.00
N GLU A 130 -0.29 -2.87 16.30
CA GLU A 130 -1.67 -2.84 16.80
C GLU A 130 -2.15 -4.24 17.26
N ALA A 131 -1.74 -5.29 16.54
CA ALA A 131 -2.02 -6.68 16.88
C ALA A 131 -1.15 -7.23 18.02
N GLY A 132 -0.24 -6.44 18.58
CA GLY A 132 0.61 -6.83 19.72
C GLY A 132 2.03 -7.25 19.35
N TRP A 133 2.44 -7.16 18.08
CA TRP A 133 3.84 -7.39 17.72
C TRP A 133 4.75 -6.36 18.38
N ARG A 134 5.86 -6.86 18.94
CA ARG A 134 6.97 -6.01 19.40
C ARG A 134 8.26 -6.57 18.80
N THR A 135 9.06 -5.69 18.21
CA THR A 135 10.37 -6.06 17.67
C THR A 135 11.21 -6.68 18.79
N PRO A 136 11.73 -7.91 18.61
CA PRO A 136 12.53 -8.57 19.63
C PRO A 136 13.78 -7.75 19.99
N SER A 137 13.97 -7.47 21.28
CA SER A 137 15.12 -6.75 21.81
C SER A 137 16.31 -7.65 22.11
N ASP A 138 16.06 -8.94 22.35
CA ASP A 138 17.07 -9.95 22.66
C ASP A 138 17.18 -11.02 21.58
N GLU A 139 18.35 -11.66 21.53
CA GLU A 139 18.67 -12.66 20.51
C GLU A 139 17.86 -13.96 20.69
N ALA A 140 17.53 -14.35 21.93
CA ALA A 140 16.78 -15.58 22.19
C ALA A 140 15.36 -15.46 21.62
N THR A 141 14.66 -14.33 21.90
CA THR A 141 13.36 -14.03 21.32
C THR A 141 13.42 -13.88 19.80
N ARG A 142 14.49 -13.26 19.26
CA ARG A 142 14.67 -13.10 17.81
C ARG A 142 14.81 -14.44 17.09
N ARG A 143 15.52 -15.39 17.69
CA ARG A 143 15.72 -16.73 17.10
C ARG A 143 14.42 -17.52 16.95
N VAL A 144 13.50 -17.37 17.87
CA VAL A 144 12.21 -18.10 17.86
C VAL A 144 11.08 -17.34 17.15
N SER A 145 11.32 -16.10 16.73
CA SER A 145 10.30 -15.22 16.13
C SER A 145 10.44 -15.17 14.60
N ALA A 146 9.31 -15.04 13.91
CA ALA A 146 9.22 -14.78 12.47
C ALA A 146 7.90 -14.09 12.13
N VAL A 147 7.81 -13.57 10.90
CA VAL A 147 6.56 -13.05 10.33
C VAL A 147 6.26 -13.78 9.02
N VAL A 148 5.01 -14.10 8.79
CA VAL A 148 4.49 -14.52 7.48
C VAL A 148 3.80 -13.32 6.86
N LEU A 149 4.23 -12.89 5.67
CA LEU A 149 3.54 -11.87 4.87
C LEU A 149 2.48 -12.57 4.01
N ALA A 150 1.23 -12.48 4.43
CA ALA A 150 0.10 -13.06 3.72
C ALA A 150 -0.38 -12.14 2.59
N ALA A 151 -0.42 -12.65 1.38
CA ALA A 151 -0.89 -11.95 0.18
C ALA A 151 -1.90 -12.81 -0.60
N ALA A 152 -2.61 -12.21 -1.55
CA ALA A 152 -3.62 -12.93 -2.33
C ALA A 152 -3.03 -14.08 -3.16
N GLY A 153 -1.87 -13.87 -3.76
CA GLY A 153 -1.28 -14.78 -4.73
C GLY A 153 -1.71 -14.44 -6.17
N SER A 154 -0.92 -14.92 -7.13
CA SER A 154 -1.17 -14.76 -8.56
C SER A 154 -0.30 -15.76 -9.31
N HIS A 155 -0.76 -16.22 -10.49
CA HIS A 155 0.07 -17.01 -11.42
C HIS A 155 1.13 -16.15 -12.14
N ASP A 156 1.04 -14.82 -12.05
CA ASP A 156 2.01 -13.91 -12.64
C ASP A 156 3.32 -13.91 -11.82
N PRO A 157 4.48 -14.22 -12.42
CA PRO A 157 5.76 -14.29 -11.73
C PRO A 157 6.20 -12.95 -11.13
N ASP A 158 5.82 -11.82 -11.74
CA ASP A 158 6.13 -10.48 -11.22
C ASP A 158 5.40 -10.20 -9.92
N SER A 159 4.21 -10.76 -9.74
CA SER A 159 3.45 -10.67 -8.49
C SER A 159 4.22 -11.31 -7.33
N ALA A 160 4.73 -12.51 -7.54
CA ALA A 160 5.54 -13.20 -6.52
C ALA A 160 6.87 -12.45 -6.24
N ALA A 161 7.50 -11.87 -7.27
CA ALA A 161 8.70 -11.06 -7.12
C ALA A 161 8.43 -9.80 -6.29
N GLY A 162 7.33 -9.09 -6.55
CA GLY A 162 6.88 -7.93 -5.78
C GLY A 162 6.62 -8.26 -4.31
N THR A 163 5.90 -9.37 -4.05
CA THR A 163 5.63 -9.83 -2.68
C THR A 163 6.92 -10.20 -1.94
N ARG A 164 7.86 -10.90 -2.59
CA ARG A 164 9.19 -11.20 -2.00
C ARG A 164 9.97 -9.93 -1.66
N ARG A 165 9.91 -8.90 -2.51
CA ARG A 165 10.56 -7.63 -2.24
C ARG A 165 9.92 -6.91 -1.04
N THR A 166 8.60 -6.90 -0.95
CA THR A 166 7.87 -6.35 0.22
C THR A 166 8.26 -7.11 1.49
N ALA A 167 8.34 -8.45 1.44
CA ALA A 167 8.75 -9.26 2.58
C ALA A 167 10.17 -8.95 3.06
N ARG A 168 11.12 -8.70 2.14
CA ARG A 168 12.50 -8.29 2.51
C ARG A 168 12.51 -6.94 3.22
N LEU A 169 11.84 -5.93 2.66
CA LEU A 169 11.74 -4.61 3.29
C LEU A 169 11.08 -4.69 4.67
N LEU A 170 10.06 -5.53 4.82
CA LEU A 170 9.42 -5.76 6.11
C LEU A 170 10.37 -6.45 7.09
N ALA A 171 11.17 -7.45 6.65
CA ALA A 171 12.14 -8.13 7.48
C ALA A 171 13.21 -7.18 8.05
N GLU A 172 13.71 -6.26 7.23
CA GLU A 172 14.63 -5.20 7.65
C GLU A 172 14.03 -4.34 8.77
N ARG A 173 12.73 -4.05 8.69
CA ARG A 173 12.03 -3.18 9.64
C ARG A 173 11.66 -3.88 10.95
N VAL A 174 11.24 -5.15 10.89
CA VAL A 174 10.82 -5.92 12.09
C VAL A 174 11.95 -6.70 12.75
N GLY A 175 13.12 -6.78 12.12
CA GLY A 175 14.33 -7.40 12.68
C GLY A 175 14.29 -8.93 12.80
N VAL A 176 13.35 -9.58 12.12
CA VAL A 176 13.21 -11.05 12.06
C VAL A 176 12.91 -11.50 10.63
N PRO A 177 13.12 -12.79 10.29
CA PRO A 177 12.74 -13.29 8.97
C PRO A 177 11.27 -13.08 8.65
N VAL A 178 10.99 -12.63 7.42
CA VAL A 178 9.65 -12.51 6.86
C VAL A 178 9.53 -13.44 5.65
N VAL A 179 8.57 -14.34 5.69
CA VAL A 179 8.32 -15.32 4.63
C VAL A 179 7.03 -14.94 3.91
N PRO A 180 7.05 -14.72 2.58
CA PRO A 180 5.82 -14.52 1.83
C PRO A 180 5.02 -15.82 1.76
N ALA A 181 3.69 -15.71 1.91
CA ALA A 181 2.75 -16.80 1.73
C ALA A 181 1.45 -16.30 1.09
N TYR A 182 0.68 -17.19 0.52
CA TYR A 182 -0.40 -16.83 -0.39
C TYR A 182 -1.71 -17.53 -0.03
N ALA A 183 -2.82 -16.80 -0.20
CA ALA A 183 -4.16 -17.32 0.00
C ALA A 183 -4.62 -18.22 -1.16
N SER A 184 -4.10 -17.97 -2.37
CA SER A 184 -4.47 -18.71 -3.59
C SER A 184 -3.38 -18.71 -4.64
N ALA A 185 -3.59 -19.44 -5.73
CA ALA A 185 -2.85 -19.41 -6.99
C ALA A 185 -1.36 -19.83 -6.93
N THR A 186 -0.69 -19.75 -5.80
CA THR A 186 0.74 -20.07 -5.68
C THR A 186 1.09 -20.54 -4.26
N ALA A 187 2.28 -21.14 -4.12
CA ALA A 187 2.79 -21.66 -2.85
C ALA A 187 3.92 -20.76 -2.30
N PRO A 188 4.20 -20.85 -0.97
CA PRO A 188 3.48 -21.62 0.05
C PRO A 188 2.16 -20.98 0.49
N THR A 189 1.24 -21.79 1.03
CA THR A 189 0.11 -21.27 1.81
C THR A 189 0.60 -20.75 3.16
N VAL A 190 -0.22 -19.93 3.87
CA VAL A 190 0.13 -19.42 5.20
C VAL A 190 0.40 -20.57 6.17
N GLU A 191 -0.45 -21.60 6.21
CA GLU A 191 -0.24 -22.77 7.04
C GLU A 191 1.07 -23.52 6.74
N ALA A 192 1.40 -23.70 5.45
CA ALA A 192 2.64 -24.35 5.03
C ALA A 192 3.87 -23.54 5.46
N ALA A 193 3.81 -22.21 5.33
CA ALA A 193 4.87 -21.32 5.78
C ALA A 193 5.05 -21.36 7.30
N VAL A 194 3.95 -21.34 8.07
CA VAL A 194 3.97 -21.47 9.54
C VAL A 194 4.59 -22.81 9.95
N ARG A 195 4.17 -23.94 9.36
CA ARG A 195 4.75 -25.26 9.65
C ARG A 195 6.24 -25.31 9.34
N ALA A 196 6.67 -24.76 8.20
CA ALA A 196 8.07 -24.70 7.81
C ALA A 196 8.93 -23.85 8.78
N LEU A 197 8.38 -22.76 9.31
CA LEU A 197 9.01 -21.92 10.32
C LEU A 197 9.12 -22.66 11.67
N ALA A 198 8.05 -23.34 12.11
CA ALA A 198 8.05 -24.15 13.32
C ALA A 198 9.10 -25.27 13.27
N GLY A 199 9.23 -25.96 12.13
CA GLY A 199 10.28 -26.98 11.90
C GLY A 199 11.71 -26.43 11.96
N ARG A 200 11.89 -25.11 11.88
CA ARG A 200 13.15 -24.39 12.05
C ARG A 200 13.31 -23.76 13.44
N GLY A 201 12.48 -24.16 14.41
CA GLY A 201 12.50 -23.63 15.77
C GLY A 201 11.87 -22.25 15.96
N ARG A 202 11.13 -21.73 14.94
CA ARG A 202 10.45 -20.44 15.03
C ARG A 202 8.97 -20.65 15.40
N HIS A 203 8.66 -20.54 16.68
CA HIS A 203 7.32 -20.81 17.20
C HIS A 203 6.51 -19.54 17.48
N ARG A 204 7.16 -18.37 17.55
CA ARG A 204 6.50 -17.06 17.69
C ARG A 204 6.30 -16.45 16.30
N VAL A 205 5.29 -16.95 15.58
CA VAL A 205 5.02 -16.52 14.21
C VAL A 205 3.80 -15.59 14.17
N ALA A 206 4.00 -14.36 13.69
CA ALA A 206 2.93 -13.42 13.38
C ALA A 206 2.59 -13.47 11.89
N VAL A 207 1.32 -13.21 11.55
CA VAL A 207 0.86 -13.05 10.17
C VAL A 207 0.58 -11.58 9.90
N ALA A 208 1.33 -10.97 8.98
CA ALA A 208 1.09 -9.64 8.45
C ALA A 208 0.14 -9.71 7.26
N SER A 209 -0.95 -8.98 7.28
CA SER A 209 -2.01 -9.02 6.28
C SER A 209 -1.74 -8.00 5.16
N CYS A 210 -1.28 -8.47 4.00
CA CYS A 210 -1.09 -7.64 2.80
C CYS A 210 -2.38 -7.63 1.95
N PHE A 211 -3.47 -7.21 2.57
CA PHE A 211 -4.79 -7.01 1.96
C PHE A 211 -5.29 -5.60 2.25
N THR A 212 -5.98 -5.00 1.29
CA THR A 212 -6.56 -3.65 1.46
C THR A 212 -7.69 -3.67 2.48
N ALA A 213 -8.51 -4.72 2.49
CA ALA A 213 -9.75 -4.79 3.25
C ALA A 213 -10.01 -6.21 3.78
N PRO A 214 -10.90 -6.38 4.77
CA PRO A 214 -11.41 -7.68 5.17
C PRO A 214 -12.03 -8.44 3.98
N GLY A 215 -12.01 -9.77 4.06
CA GLY A 215 -12.57 -10.64 3.05
C GLY A 215 -12.10 -12.08 3.25
N ARG A 216 -12.62 -13.01 2.45
CA ARG A 216 -12.34 -14.43 2.59
C ARG A 216 -10.84 -14.74 2.75
N PHE A 217 -10.01 -14.28 1.83
CA PHE A 217 -8.57 -14.55 1.84
C PHE A 217 -7.86 -13.97 3.08
N ALA A 218 -8.22 -12.76 3.48
CA ALA A 218 -7.63 -12.15 4.68
C ALA A 218 -8.03 -12.92 5.95
N THR A 219 -9.28 -13.41 6.01
CA THR A 219 -9.80 -14.21 7.14
C THR A 219 -9.11 -15.57 7.21
N GLU A 220 -9.08 -16.33 6.10
CA GLU A 220 -8.42 -17.64 6.02
C GLU A 220 -6.92 -17.55 6.42
N CYS A 221 -6.23 -16.51 5.95
CA CYS A 221 -4.83 -16.26 6.33
C CYS A 221 -4.67 -15.92 7.82
N ALA A 222 -5.61 -15.17 8.39
CA ALA A 222 -5.57 -14.80 9.82
C ALA A 222 -5.84 -16.01 10.74
N GLU A 223 -6.76 -16.89 10.35
CA GLU A 223 -7.08 -18.13 11.08
C GLU A 223 -5.90 -19.10 11.15
N ALA A 224 -5.01 -19.06 10.16
CA ALA A 224 -3.79 -19.87 10.15
C ALA A 224 -2.66 -19.31 11.05
N ALA A 225 -2.85 -18.14 11.69
CA ALA A 225 -1.83 -17.53 12.54
C ALA A 225 -1.76 -18.25 13.90
N PRO A 226 -0.59 -18.77 14.32
CA PRO A 226 -0.47 -19.48 15.60
C PRO A 226 -0.37 -18.55 16.80
N TRP A 227 -0.12 -17.26 16.59
CA TRP A 227 0.11 -16.30 17.68
C TRP A 227 -0.55 -14.94 17.41
N ILE A 228 -0.08 -14.18 16.42
CA ILE A 228 -0.59 -12.84 16.07
C ILE A 228 -1.11 -12.86 14.64
N ALA A 229 -2.32 -12.36 14.43
CA ALA A 229 -2.86 -12.02 13.12
C ALA A 229 -3.09 -10.52 13.06
N ALA A 230 -2.33 -9.82 12.21
CA ALA A 230 -2.55 -8.41 11.95
C ALA A 230 -3.78 -8.20 11.05
N ALA A 231 -4.56 -7.16 11.35
CA ALA A 231 -5.69 -6.77 10.52
C ALA A 231 -5.24 -6.34 9.12
N PRO A 232 -6.12 -6.40 8.09
CA PRO A 232 -5.92 -5.77 6.79
C PRO A 232 -5.61 -4.28 6.93
N LEU A 233 -4.99 -3.70 5.89
CA LEU A 233 -4.45 -2.34 5.95
C LEU A 233 -5.53 -1.27 6.12
N GLY A 234 -6.70 -1.45 5.51
CA GLY A 234 -7.86 -0.58 5.69
C GLY A 234 -7.54 0.88 5.33
N ASP A 235 -7.96 1.77 6.21
CA ASP A 235 -7.76 3.21 6.08
C ASP A 235 -6.44 3.70 6.71
N HIS A 236 -5.44 2.85 6.85
CA HIS A 236 -4.17 3.25 7.49
C HIS A 236 -3.57 4.51 6.85
N PRO A 237 -3.09 5.51 7.64
CA PRO A 237 -2.58 6.77 7.09
C PRO A 237 -1.46 6.61 6.07
N ALA A 238 -0.54 5.66 6.27
CA ALA A 238 0.53 5.40 5.32
C ALA A 238 -0.01 4.83 3.99
N LEU A 239 -1.09 4.04 4.01
CA LEU A 239 -1.73 3.54 2.79
C LEU A 239 -2.39 4.68 2.00
N ALA A 240 -3.06 5.61 2.67
CA ALA A 240 -3.65 6.78 2.01
C ALA A 240 -2.57 7.68 1.38
N ARG A 241 -1.43 7.89 2.06
CA ARG A 241 -0.26 8.59 1.49
C ARG A 241 0.32 7.86 0.29
N LEU A 242 0.38 6.53 0.34
CA LEU A 242 0.87 5.72 -0.77
C LEU A 242 -0.04 5.83 -2.01
N VAL A 243 -1.35 5.85 -1.82
CA VAL A 243 -2.31 6.12 -2.90
C VAL A 243 -2.03 7.46 -3.57
N LEU A 244 -1.86 8.53 -2.78
CA LEU A 244 -1.54 9.86 -3.30
C LEU A 244 -0.17 9.89 -3.99
N HIS A 245 0.84 9.22 -3.43
CA HIS A 245 2.15 9.07 -4.07
C HIS A 245 2.04 8.40 -5.45
N ARG A 246 1.29 7.32 -5.58
CA ARG A 246 1.06 6.65 -6.86
C ARG A 246 0.34 7.54 -7.89
N TYR A 247 -0.62 8.33 -7.40
CA TYR A 247 -1.30 9.33 -8.23
C TYR A 247 -0.31 10.39 -8.74
N ASP A 248 0.49 10.98 -7.89
CA ASP A 248 1.48 12.01 -8.25
C ASP A 248 2.55 11.46 -9.19
N GLN A 249 3.05 10.25 -8.94
CA GLN A 249 4.01 9.53 -9.79
C GLN A 249 3.46 9.32 -11.21
N ALA A 250 2.20 8.92 -11.35
CA ALA A 250 1.56 8.75 -12.66
C ALA A 250 1.44 10.06 -13.44
N LEU A 251 1.41 11.20 -12.76
CA LEU A 251 1.39 12.54 -13.38
C LEU A 251 2.80 13.11 -13.64
N GLY A 252 3.86 12.44 -13.20
CA GLY A 252 5.24 12.93 -13.31
C GLY A 252 5.60 13.99 -12.25
N HIS A 253 4.82 14.11 -11.17
CA HIS A 253 5.06 15.07 -10.08
C HIS A 253 5.93 14.50 -8.94
N ASP A 254 6.78 13.55 -9.21
CA ASP A 254 7.50 12.73 -8.23
C ASP A 254 8.51 13.48 -7.33
N GLN A 255 8.63 14.82 -7.48
CA GLN A 255 9.63 15.60 -6.76
C GLN A 255 9.15 16.23 -5.44
N ALA A 256 7.88 16.13 -5.07
CA ALA A 256 7.33 16.89 -3.95
C ALA A 256 7.36 16.17 -2.57
N LEU A 257 7.46 14.85 -2.51
CA LEU A 257 7.39 14.09 -1.24
C LEU A 257 8.76 13.77 -0.61
N GLY A 258 9.87 14.09 -1.29
CA GLY A 258 11.23 13.80 -0.80
C GLY A 258 11.80 14.81 0.19
N ARG A 259 11.12 15.91 0.51
CA ARG A 259 11.66 16.98 1.36
C ARG A 259 11.10 17.08 2.77
N ASP A 260 9.95 16.49 3.06
CA ASP A 260 9.34 16.58 4.40
C ASP A 260 9.63 15.39 5.32
N ASP A 261 10.20 14.29 4.83
CA ASP A 261 10.56 13.12 5.65
C ASP A 261 11.96 13.23 6.32
N ALA A 262 12.66 14.37 6.18
CA ALA A 262 13.96 14.60 6.82
C ALA A 262 13.86 15.01 8.30
N LEU A 263 12.66 15.12 8.87
CA LEU A 263 12.44 15.44 10.27
C LEU A 263 11.83 14.25 11.03
N LEU A 264 12.61 13.16 11.19
CA LEU A 264 12.35 12.18 12.23
C LEU A 264 13.11 12.58 13.51
N PRO A 265 12.44 12.74 14.66
CA PRO A 265 13.10 12.98 15.93
C PRO A 265 13.69 11.65 16.44
N GLY A 266 15.00 11.57 16.52
CA GLY A 266 15.69 10.37 17.03
C GLY A 266 17.20 10.44 16.92
N GLN A 267 17.81 11.59 17.15
CA GLN A 267 19.25 11.60 17.45
C GLN A 267 19.46 11.39 18.96
N PRO A 268 20.33 10.45 19.39
CA PRO A 268 20.72 10.34 20.78
C PRO A 268 21.58 11.55 21.15
N LEU A 269 21.26 12.14 22.29
CA LEU A 269 22.04 13.20 22.95
C LEU A 269 23.51 12.76 23.08
N ALA A 270 24.39 13.42 22.33
CA ALA A 270 25.82 13.33 22.53
C ALA A 270 26.17 13.92 23.91
N VAL A 271 26.61 13.05 24.80
CA VAL A 271 27.17 13.44 26.09
C VAL A 271 28.41 14.32 25.83
N ARG A 272 28.31 15.59 26.16
CA ARG A 272 29.43 16.54 26.16
C ARG A 272 30.38 16.13 27.27
N ALA A 273 31.49 15.50 26.91
CA ALA A 273 32.61 15.30 27.83
C ALA A 273 33.22 16.67 28.20
N SER A 274 33.05 17.04 29.47
CA SER A 274 33.70 18.20 30.05
C SER A 274 35.21 17.92 30.15
N ARG A 275 35.99 18.66 29.37
CA ARG A 275 37.46 18.74 29.54
C ARG A 275 37.74 19.55 30.80
N THR A 276 38.18 18.93 31.86
CA THR A 276 38.84 19.53 33.00
C THR A 276 40.20 20.04 32.57
N LEU A 277 40.37 21.34 32.66
CA LEU A 277 41.66 21.99 32.56
C LEU A 277 42.38 21.81 33.89
N THR A 278 43.54 21.18 33.90
CA THR A 278 44.50 21.22 35.00
C THR A 278 45.36 22.47 34.87
N PRO A 279 45.60 23.25 35.97
CA PRO A 279 46.56 24.34 35.91
C PRO A 279 47.97 23.80 36.18
N SER A 280 48.93 24.24 35.40
CA SER A 280 50.38 24.11 35.62
C SER A 280 50.80 25.08 36.71
N ALA A 281 51.55 24.57 37.66
CA ALA A 281 52.55 25.30 38.45
C ALA A 281 53.94 24.89 38.02
#